data_74cb69c55d163e458cb71786a485e25e
#
_entry.id   74cb69c55d163e458cb71786a485e25e
#
_cell.length_a   1.000
_cell.length_b   1.000
_cell.length_c   1.000
_cell.angle_alpha   90.00
_cell.angle_beta   90.00
_cell.angle_gamma   90.00
#
_symmetry.space_group_name_H-M   'P 1'
#
loop_
_entity.id
_entity.type
_entity.pdbx_description
1 polymer ?
#
loop_
_entity_poly.entity_id
_entity_poly.type
_entity_poly.pdbx_seq_one_letter_code
_entity_poly.pdbx_strand_id
1 'polypeptide(L)'
;MTEQSTALAMVKAVHDDQEATLPSGRAYQLTKMTHNQRRRVFAFFTKRQDEIQAGDFSFLDSADFEPVEKVIMETVLFEGGQLAKLPKHWEDHPEDYVAFTVTMLGAISYPFLSVGSGG
;
A
#
# COMPACT_ATOMS: atom_id res chain seq x y z
N MET A 1 3.80 7.63 -23.32
CA MET A 1 3.31 6.83 -22.20
C MET A 1 3.07 7.73 -21.00
N THR A 2 1.98 7.55 -20.33
CA THR A 2 1.61 8.41 -19.21
C THR A 2 2.20 7.92 -17.90
N GLU A 3 2.32 8.82 -16.93
CA GLU A 3 2.77 8.46 -15.58
C GLU A 3 1.85 7.42 -14.95
N GLN A 4 0.55 7.49 -15.24
CA GLN A 4 -0.42 6.54 -14.72
C GLN A 4 -0.13 5.11 -15.18
N SER A 5 0.23 4.94 -16.47
CA SER A 5 0.55 3.61 -16.98
C SER A 5 1.79 3.05 -16.31
N THR A 6 2.80 3.90 -16.07
CA THR A 6 4.03 3.48 -15.39
C THR A 6 3.73 3.11 -13.93
N ALA A 7 2.94 3.94 -13.24
CA ALA A 7 2.57 3.70 -11.85
C ALA A 7 1.78 2.40 -11.71
N LEU A 8 0.83 2.14 -12.63
CA LEU A 8 0.04 0.93 -12.61
C LEU A 8 0.91 -0.31 -12.85
N ALA A 9 1.88 -0.21 -13.77
CA ALA A 9 2.80 -1.31 -14.02
C ALA A 9 3.66 -1.63 -12.79
N MET A 10 4.11 -0.60 -12.06
CA MET A 10 4.87 -0.79 -10.83
C MET A 10 4.02 -1.45 -9.75
N VAL A 11 2.78 -1.03 -9.60
CA VAL A 11 1.85 -1.61 -8.63
C VAL A 11 1.59 -3.07 -8.96
N LYS A 12 1.40 -3.38 -10.24
CA LYS A 12 1.21 -4.76 -10.68
C LYS A 12 2.42 -5.62 -10.35
N ALA A 13 3.63 -5.11 -10.61
CA ALA A 13 4.86 -5.85 -10.34
C ALA A 13 5.00 -6.15 -8.86
N VAL A 14 4.70 -5.20 -7.99
CA VAL A 14 4.73 -5.41 -6.54
C VAL A 14 3.72 -6.48 -6.14
N HIS A 15 2.51 -6.39 -6.68
CA HIS A 15 1.46 -7.37 -6.38
C HIS A 15 1.88 -8.78 -6.81
N ASP A 16 2.41 -8.92 -8.03
CA ASP A 16 2.80 -10.22 -8.58
C ASP A 16 3.97 -10.83 -7.81
N ASP A 17 4.97 -10.01 -7.48
CA ASP A 17 6.18 -10.45 -6.79
C ASP A 17 6.00 -10.58 -5.29
N GLN A 18 4.92 -10.02 -4.75
CA GLN A 18 4.66 -9.98 -3.31
C GLN A 18 5.76 -9.25 -2.55
N GLU A 19 6.46 -8.34 -3.21
CA GLU A 19 7.55 -7.57 -2.61
C GLU A 19 7.61 -6.18 -3.22
N ALA A 20 7.87 -5.18 -2.38
CA ALA A 20 8.07 -3.80 -2.81
C ALA A 20 9.41 -3.30 -2.30
N THR A 21 10.27 -2.83 -3.21
CA THR A 21 11.51 -2.16 -2.85
C THR A 21 11.30 -0.66 -3.02
N LEU A 22 11.46 0.08 -1.94
CA LEU A 22 11.25 1.53 -1.94
C LEU A 22 12.52 2.26 -2.42
N PRO A 23 12.41 3.56 -2.73
CA PRO A 23 13.58 4.32 -3.18
C PRO A 23 14.77 4.29 -2.23
N SER A 24 14.52 4.08 -0.94
CA SER A 24 15.58 3.94 0.07
C SER A 24 16.39 2.65 -0.08
N GLY A 25 15.86 1.68 -0.84
CA GLY A 25 16.46 0.36 -0.97
C GLY A 25 15.87 -0.68 -0.02
N ARG A 26 15.02 -0.28 0.92
CA ARG A 26 14.37 -1.22 1.84
C ARG A 26 13.25 -1.96 1.13
N ALA A 27 13.20 -3.27 1.35
CA ALA A 27 12.20 -4.14 0.72
C ALA A 27 11.18 -4.60 1.75
N TYR A 28 9.92 -4.60 1.35
CA TYR A 28 8.80 -5.01 2.19
C TYR A 28 8.05 -6.11 1.48
N GLN A 29 7.63 -7.13 2.21
CA GLN A 29 6.99 -8.31 1.64
C GLN A 29 5.50 -8.34 1.98
N LEU A 30 4.67 -8.59 0.96
CA LEU A 30 3.24 -8.75 1.14
C LEU A 30 2.94 -10.20 1.49
N THR A 31 2.04 -10.42 2.45
CA THR A 31 1.54 -11.75 2.74
C THR A 31 0.08 -11.85 2.29
N LYS A 32 -0.49 -13.04 2.38
CA LYS A 32 -1.88 -13.24 1.99
C LYS A 32 -2.82 -12.44 2.86
N MET A 33 -3.80 -11.82 2.22
CA MET A 33 -4.90 -11.14 2.90
C MET A 33 -6.19 -11.88 2.63
N THR A 34 -7.12 -11.78 3.57
CA THR A 34 -8.48 -12.26 3.32
C THR A 34 -9.17 -11.32 2.34
N HIS A 35 -10.25 -11.81 1.72
CA HIS A 35 -11.06 -10.97 0.84
C HIS A 35 -11.57 -9.72 1.57
N ASN A 36 -12.03 -9.87 2.80
CA ASN A 36 -12.57 -8.73 3.55
C ASN A 36 -11.50 -7.68 3.86
N GLN A 37 -10.28 -8.12 4.18
CA GLN A 37 -9.17 -7.20 4.41
C GLN A 37 -8.85 -6.42 3.14
N ARG A 38 -8.74 -7.13 2.01
CA ARG A 38 -8.42 -6.51 0.73
C ARG A 38 -9.51 -5.54 0.30
N ARG A 39 -10.78 -5.93 0.46
CA ARG A 39 -11.91 -5.07 0.13
C ARG A 39 -11.89 -3.77 0.93
N ARG A 40 -11.54 -3.86 2.20
CA ARG A 40 -11.45 -2.68 3.07
C ARG A 40 -10.39 -1.70 2.58
N VAL A 41 -9.22 -2.22 2.23
CA VAL A 41 -8.13 -1.41 1.69
C VAL A 41 -8.54 -0.78 0.37
N PHE A 42 -9.17 -1.56 -0.51
CA PHE A 42 -9.62 -1.08 -1.82
C PHE A 42 -10.65 0.05 -1.69
N ALA A 43 -11.63 -0.12 -0.81
CA ALA A 43 -12.66 0.91 -0.60
C ALA A 43 -12.03 2.23 -0.14
N PHE A 44 -11.06 2.15 0.77
CA PHE A 44 -10.34 3.33 1.21
C PHE A 44 -9.54 3.96 0.07
N PHE A 45 -8.82 3.13 -0.68
CA PHE A 45 -7.98 3.59 -1.78
C PHE A 45 -8.80 4.37 -2.82
N THR A 46 -9.94 3.82 -3.23
CA THR A 46 -10.79 4.51 -4.22
C THR A 46 -11.37 5.81 -3.68
N LYS A 47 -11.71 5.83 -2.41
CA LYS A 47 -12.26 7.03 -1.77
C LYS A 47 -11.23 8.16 -1.72
N ARG A 48 -9.95 7.82 -1.54
CA ARG A 48 -8.88 8.79 -1.35
C ARG A 48 -7.99 8.98 -2.59
N GLN A 49 -8.37 8.40 -3.71
CA GLN A 49 -7.53 8.40 -4.90
C GLN A 49 -7.17 9.80 -5.39
N ASP A 50 -8.12 10.71 -5.39
CA ASP A 50 -7.87 12.10 -5.82
C ASP A 50 -6.86 12.79 -4.91
N GLU A 51 -6.97 12.57 -3.61
CA GLU A 51 -6.04 13.14 -2.63
C GLU A 51 -4.63 12.58 -2.84
N ILE A 52 -4.51 11.28 -3.04
CA ILE A 52 -3.23 10.63 -3.28
C ILE A 52 -2.57 11.20 -4.54
N GLN A 53 -3.33 11.35 -5.61
CA GLN A 53 -2.82 11.87 -6.88
C GLN A 53 -2.40 13.34 -6.75
N ALA A 54 -3.08 14.09 -5.91
CA ALA A 54 -2.76 15.49 -5.67
C ALA A 54 -1.60 15.70 -4.70
N GLY A 55 -1.10 14.61 -4.10
CA GLY A 55 -0.05 14.71 -3.08
C GLY A 55 -0.56 15.18 -1.73
N ASP A 56 -1.87 15.06 -1.50
CA ASP A 56 -2.49 15.45 -0.23
C ASP A 56 -2.58 14.21 0.65
N PHE A 57 -1.69 14.11 1.64
CA PHE A 57 -1.62 12.97 2.54
C PHE A 57 -2.24 13.23 3.90
N SER A 58 -3.13 14.20 4.00
CA SER A 58 -3.82 14.51 5.26
C SER A 58 -4.69 13.36 5.74
N PHE A 59 -5.08 12.43 4.82
CA PHE A 59 -5.86 11.25 5.20
C PHE A 59 -5.12 10.35 6.21
N LEU A 60 -3.81 10.49 6.31
CA LEU A 60 -3.02 9.68 7.26
C LEU A 60 -3.47 9.89 8.71
N ASP A 61 -4.07 11.05 9.00
CA ASP A 61 -4.62 11.35 10.32
C ASP A 61 -6.12 11.12 10.41
N SER A 62 -6.75 10.61 9.36
CA SER A 62 -8.19 10.40 9.36
C SER A 62 -8.58 9.13 10.11
N ALA A 63 -9.76 9.14 10.71
CA ALA A 63 -10.25 7.99 11.47
C ALA A 63 -10.48 6.77 10.57
N ASP A 64 -10.85 6.97 9.31
CA ASP A 64 -11.11 5.86 8.39
C ASP A 64 -9.83 5.21 7.87
N PHE A 65 -8.68 5.88 8.00
CA PHE A 65 -7.40 5.27 7.63
C PHE A 65 -6.90 4.29 8.70
N GLU A 66 -7.23 4.52 9.96
CA GLU A 66 -6.71 3.73 11.07
C GLU A 66 -6.91 2.22 10.90
N PRO A 67 -8.14 1.72 10.60
CA PRO A 67 -8.32 0.29 10.40
C PRO A 67 -7.62 -0.25 9.14
N VAL A 68 -7.46 0.59 8.13
CA VAL A 68 -6.72 0.22 6.91
C VAL A 68 -5.24 0.08 7.22
N GLU A 69 -4.67 1.03 7.93
CA GLU A 69 -3.27 0.96 8.35
C GLU A 69 -3.01 -0.29 9.18
N LYS A 70 -3.91 -0.61 10.09
CA LYS A 70 -3.77 -1.80 10.92
C LYS A 70 -3.68 -3.07 10.07
N VAL A 71 -4.55 -3.20 9.07
CA VAL A 71 -4.51 -4.34 8.16
C VAL A 71 -3.16 -4.42 7.45
N ILE A 72 -2.67 -3.30 6.95
CA ILE A 72 -1.39 -3.26 6.23
C ILE A 72 -0.24 -3.67 7.16
N MET A 73 -0.20 -3.11 8.37
CA MET A 73 0.88 -3.40 9.31
C MET A 73 0.88 -4.86 9.78
N GLU A 74 -0.29 -5.48 9.83
CA GLU A 74 -0.40 -6.89 10.24
C GLU A 74 -0.05 -7.86 9.12
N THR A 75 -0.15 -7.43 7.86
CA THR A 75 0.02 -8.32 6.71
C THR A 75 1.30 -8.08 5.92
N VAL A 76 2.05 -7.04 6.22
CA VAL A 76 3.30 -6.75 5.51
C VAL A 76 4.48 -7.04 6.43
N LEU A 77 5.51 -7.67 5.86
CA LEU A 77 6.72 -8.04 6.58
C LEU A 77 7.89 -7.16 6.19
N PHE A 78 8.74 -6.88 7.15
CA PHE A 78 10.04 -6.26 6.91
C PHE A 78 11.09 -7.16 7.57
N GLU A 79 12.03 -7.67 6.77
CA GLU A 79 13.07 -8.60 7.23
C GLU A 79 12.48 -9.79 8.01
N GLY A 80 11.34 -10.28 7.52
CA GLY A 80 10.70 -11.45 8.11
C GLY A 80 9.79 -11.18 9.30
N GLY A 81 9.72 -9.93 9.78
CA GLY A 81 8.87 -9.56 10.92
C GLY A 81 7.68 -8.73 10.50
N GLN A 82 6.51 -8.99 11.10
CA GLN A 82 5.33 -8.14 10.85
C GLN A 82 5.58 -6.71 11.32
N LEU A 83 5.23 -5.74 10.49
CA LEU A 83 5.39 -4.33 10.86
C LEU A 83 4.62 -3.97 12.13
N ALA A 84 3.48 -4.63 12.36
CA ALA A 84 2.71 -4.42 13.58
C ALA A 84 3.51 -4.75 14.84
N LYS A 85 4.55 -5.60 14.72
CA LYS A 85 5.40 -6.00 15.84
C LYS A 85 6.71 -5.21 15.88
N LEU A 86 6.85 -4.20 15.03
CA LEU A 86 8.04 -3.35 14.94
C LEU A 86 7.65 -1.89 15.23
N PRO A 87 7.33 -1.58 16.50
CA PRO A 87 6.71 -0.27 16.83
C PRO A 87 7.59 0.93 16.53
N LYS A 88 8.91 0.73 16.43
CA LYS A 88 9.83 1.83 16.15
C LYS A 88 10.24 1.93 14.69
N HIS A 89 9.68 1.07 13.83
CA HIS A 89 10.11 1.04 12.43
C HIS A 89 10.00 2.41 11.76
N TRP A 90 8.86 3.08 11.92
CA TRP A 90 8.65 4.39 11.29
C TRP A 90 9.40 5.52 12.00
N GLU A 91 9.71 5.34 13.28
CA GLU A 91 10.57 6.30 13.99
C GLU A 91 12.00 6.22 13.45
N ASP A 92 12.46 5.00 13.14
CA ASP A 92 13.80 4.77 12.60
C ASP A 92 13.89 5.11 11.11
N HIS A 93 12.80 4.92 10.38
CA HIS A 93 12.77 5.08 8.91
C HIS A 93 11.57 5.91 8.45
N PRO A 94 11.44 7.16 8.95
CA PRO A 94 10.28 8.00 8.59
C PRO A 94 10.25 8.33 7.10
N GLU A 95 11.39 8.31 6.42
CA GLU A 95 11.47 8.60 4.99
C GLU A 95 10.74 7.59 4.12
N ASP A 96 10.49 6.38 4.63
CA ASP A 96 9.82 5.33 3.86
C ASP A 96 8.29 5.37 3.99
N TYR A 97 7.76 6.05 4.99
CA TYR A 97 6.37 5.87 5.39
C TYR A 97 5.35 6.21 4.30
N VAL A 98 5.49 7.38 3.68
CA VAL A 98 4.53 7.82 2.66
C VAL A 98 4.62 6.93 1.41
N ALA A 99 5.84 6.69 0.92
CA ALA A 99 6.04 5.83 -0.25
C ALA A 99 5.52 4.41 0.01
N PHE A 100 5.78 3.89 1.21
CA PHE A 100 5.28 2.59 1.63
C PHE A 100 3.74 2.56 1.59
N THR A 101 3.11 3.54 2.21
CA THR A 101 1.65 3.58 2.31
C THR A 101 0.99 3.61 0.94
N VAL A 102 1.45 4.50 0.07
CA VAL A 102 0.88 4.65 -1.27
C VAL A 102 1.09 3.37 -2.09
N THR A 103 2.29 2.79 -2.03
CA THR A 103 2.61 1.57 -2.76
C THR A 103 1.73 0.41 -2.31
N MET A 104 1.56 0.24 -1.00
CA MET A 104 0.75 -0.86 -0.46
C MET A 104 -0.73 -0.68 -0.78
N LEU A 105 -1.25 0.53 -0.67
CA LEU A 105 -2.65 0.79 -1.04
C LEU A 105 -2.91 0.36 -2.48
N GLY A 106 -2.02 0.72 -3.40
CA GLY A 106 -2.16 0.35 -4.81
C GLY A 106 -1.99 -1.14 -5.06
N ALA A 107 -0.95 -1.74 -4.49
CA ALA A 107 -0.65 -3.16 -4.71
C ALA A 107 -1.75 -4.07 -4.16
N ILE A 108 -2.25 -3.76 -2.98
CA ILE A 108 -3.32 -4.55 -2.36
C ILE A 108 -4.62 -4.41 -3.16
N SER A 109 -4.87 -3.24 -3.72
CA SER A 109 -6.08 -2.96 -4.49
C SER A 109 -6.01 -3.47 -5.94
N TYR A 110 -4.83 -3.82 -6.42
CA TYR A 110 -4.61 -4.15 -7.82
C TYR A 110 -5.56 -5.22 -8.38
N PRO A 111 -5.86 -6.33 -7.67
CA PRO A 111 -6.77 -7.33 -8.22
C PRO A 111 -8.13 -6.76 -8.62
N PHE A 112 -8.66 -5.82 -7.83
CA PHE A 112 -9.95 -5.19 -8.14
C PHE A 112 -9.80 -4.20 -9.31
N LEU A 113 -8.68 -3.51 -9.37
CA LEU A 113 -8.41 -2.57 -10.46
C LEU A 113 -8.28 -3.29 -11.79
N SER A 114 -7.59 -4.44 -11.81
CA SER A 114 -7.39 -5.18 -13.04
C SER A 114 -8.70 -5.75 -13.60
N VAL A 115 -9.60 -6.17 -12.72
CA VAL A 115 -10.92 -6.64 -13.13
C VAL A 115 -11.71 -5.51 -13.79
N GLY A 116 -11.71 -4.34 -13.16
CA GLY A 116 -12.39 -3.17 -13.70
C GLY A 116 -11.83 -2.72 -15.04
N SER A 117 -10.52 -2.73 -15.21
CA SER A 117 -9.88 -2.28 -16.44
C SER A 117 -9.95 -3.30 -17.55
N GLY A 118 -10.11 -4.58 -17.20
CA GLY A 118 -10.22 -5.65 -18.19
C GLY A 118 -11.62 -5.83 -18.75
N GLY A 119 -12.56 -5.15 -18.17
CA GLY A 119 -13.97 -5.25 -18.56
C GLY A 119 -14.26 -4.76 -19.93
#